data_08db4ade226a6bb99db32c488b8935ae
#
_entry.id   08db4ade226a6bb99db32c488b8935ae
#
_cell.length_a   1.000
_cell.length_b   1.000
_cell.length_c   1.000
_cell.angle_alpha   90.00
_cell.angle_beta   90.00
_cell.angle_gamma   90.00
#
_symmetry.space_group_name_H-M   'P 1'
#
loop_
_entity.id
_entity.type
_entity.pdbx_description
1 polymer ?
#
loop_
_entity_poly.entity_id
_entity_poly.type
_entity_poly.pdbx_seq_one_letter_code
_entity_poly.pdbx_strand_id
1 'polypeptide(L)'
;MLTFGVTSLMWAGDPAAAAIVPTVPLATAANYSVLGATTVTNTNSSVLEQSVGLSPGSAIVGFPPGIVLPPSTIESANAITLQAQLDLTNAYVDAAGRGVDFTQTNPDLVGQLLVPGVYATTAKAPLGLSGQLVLDGQGDPNAVFIFQTDSTLITSSGSTIALINGASECNVFWQVGSSATLGSGSVFVGNILALTSITVDSSVVVHGRALARNGAVTLDNNVFDRPSCAPSTATVAPATTTTVAGAPTTAAGTPTTIDASATTSTLPVDVTSSAVATVASTPPTPDFTVITLPSTGQPTNSTSAFAGGVFLVGAAALMVARRRRRSA
;
A
#
# COMPACT_ATOMS: atom_id res chain seq x y z
N MET A 1 3.62 -54.53 50.71
CA MET A 1 4.18 -54.22 49.41
C MET A 1 3.29 -53.08 48.78
N LEU A 2 3.64 -51.82 48.97
CA LEU A 2 2.85 -50.66 48.53
C LEU A 2 3.44 -50.22 47.21
N THR A 3 2.67 -50.33 46.13
CA THR A 3 3.02 -49.80 44.80
C THR A 3 2.55 -48.32 44.67
N PHE A 4 3.51 -47.39 44.63
CA PHE A 4 3.25 -46.02 44.32
C PHE A 4 3.13 -45.86 42.80
N GLY A 5 1.91 -45.54 42.29
CA GLY A 5 1.69 -45.15 40.90
C GLY A 5 2.13 -43.73 40.70
N VAL A 6 3.14 -43.51 39.83
CA VAL A 6 3.56 -42.21 39.36
C VAL A 6 2.63 -41.81 38.20
N THR A 7 1.67 -40.91 38.46
CA THR A 7 0.89 -40.24 37.42
C THR A 7 1.73 -39.12 36.82
N SER A 8 2.28 -39.32 35.60
CA SER A 8 2.89 -38.27 34.80
C SER A 8 1.81 -37.37 34.28
N LEU A 9 1.79 -36.13 34.79
CA LEU A 9 1.00 -35.01 34.27
C LEU A 9 1.64 -34.57 32.94
N MET A 10 1.04 -34.98 31.81
CA MET A 10 1.40 -34.43 30.52
C MET A 10 0.87 -32.98 30.46
N TRP A 11 1.77 -32.04 30.52
CA TRP A 11 1.50 -30.63 30.17
C TRP A 11 1.25 -30.58 28.66
N ALA A 12 -0.01 -30.51 28.27
CA ALA A 12 -0.34 -30.03 26.94
C ALA A 12 0.09 -28.56 26.90
N GLY A 13 1.21 -28.27 26.25
CA GLY A 13 1.58 -26.90 25.94
C GLY A 13 0.46 -26.30 25.13
N ASP A 14 -0.13 -25.21 25.59
CA ASP A 14 -1.03 -24.41 24.77
C ASP A 14 -0.32 -24.09 23.44
N PRO A 15 -0.97 -24.29 22.28
CA PRO A 15 -0.41 -23.80 21.04
C PRO A 15 -0.19 -22.29 21.24
N ALA A 16 1.05 -21.84 21.10
CA ALA A 16 1.37 -20.43 21.16
C ALA A 16 0.42 -19.74 20.19
N ALA A 17 -0.48 -18.90 20.71
CA ALA A 17 -1.36 -18.09 19.88
C ALA A 17 -0.46 -17.31 18.92
N ALA A 18 -0.63 -17.54 17.62
CA ALA A 18 0.11 -16.80 16.62
C ALA A 18 -0.07 -15.30 16.91
N ALA A 19 1.04 -14.55 16.95
CA ALA A 19 0.96 -13.13 17.23
C ALA A 19 0.07 -12.49 16.17
N ILE A 20 -1.01 -11.84 16.61
CA ILE A 20 -1.93 -11.16 15.69
C ILE A 20 -1.16 -10.03 15.02
N VAL A 21 -0.88 -10.17 13.72
CA VAL A 21 -0.29 -9.10 12.91
C VAL A 21 -1.37 -8.03 12.71
N PRO A 22 -1.18 -6.78 13.18
CA PRO A 22 -2.18 -5.74 12.93
C PRO A 22 -2.29 -5.42 11.44
N THR A 23 -3.50 -5.05 10.98
CA THR A 23 -3.70 -4.62 9.60
C THR A 23 -2.89 -3.35 9.28
N VAL A 24 -2.52 -3.14 8.02
CA VAL A 24 -1.83 -1.92 7.56
C VAL A 24 -2.85 -0.80 7.36
N PRO A 25 -2.70 0.36 8.03
CA PRO A 25 -3.67 1.44 7.95
C PRO A 25 -3.53 2.21 6.63
N LEU A 26 -4.44 1.99 5.68
CA LEU A 26 -4.48 2.73 4.41
C LEU A 26 -5.09 4.14 4.55
N ALA A 27 -5.81 4.42 5.63
CA ALA A 27 -6.52 5.68 5.89
C ALA A 27 -7.29 6.17 4.64
N THR A 28 -7.08 7.40 4.15
CA THR A 28 -7.80 7.93 2.98
C THR A 28 -7.42 7.26 1.67
N ALA A 29 -6.25 6.61 1.57
CA ALA A 29 -5.87 5.81 0.40
C ALA A 29 -6.80 4.59 0.19
N ALA A 30 -7.49 4.13 1.23
CA ALA A 30 -8.48 3.07 1.14
C ALA A 30 -9.69 3.38 0.24
N ASN A 31 -9.92 4.65 -0.08
CA ASN A 31 -11.04 5.09 -0.92
C ASN A 31 -10.78 4.93 -2.43
N TYR A 32 -9.59 4.50 -2.81
CA TYR A 32 -9.17 4.44 -4.21
C TYR A 32 -8.97 3.01 -4.69
N SER A 33 -9.54 2.64 -5.84
CA SER A 33 -9.14 1.45 -6.60
C SER A 33 -7.74 1.65 -7.18
N VAL A 34 -7.49 2.88 -7.66
CA VAL A 34 -6.23 3.27 -8.31
C VAL A 34 -5.77 4.62 -7.77
N LEU A 35 -4.54 4.70 -7.29
CA LEU A 35 -3.89 5.93 -6.89
C LEU A 35 -2.49 5.99 -7.51
N GLY A 36 -2.25 7.00 -8.35
CA GLY A 36 -0.97 7.25 -8.99
C GLY A 36 -0.29 8.52 -8.50
N ALA A 37 1.00 8.69 -8.83
CA ALA A 37 1.72 9.92 -8.53
C ALA A 37 2.03 10.76 -9.78
N THR A 38 2.40 10.13 -10.89
CA THR A 38 2.80 10.87 -12.11
C THR A 38 1.71 10.90 -13.15
N THR A 39 1.14 9.75 -13.51
CA THR A 39 0.02 9.61 -14.45
C THR A 39 -0.84 8.42 -14.08
N VAL A 40 -2.12 8.44 -14.48
CA VAL A 40 -2.96 7.26 -14.59
C VAL A 40 -3.41 7.15 -16.03
N THR A 41 -3.10 6.02 -16.66
CA THR A 41 -3.46 5.76 -18.05
C THR A 41 -4.32 4.52 -18.13
N ASN A 42 -5.47 4.62 -18.77
CA ASN A 42 -6.32 3.48 -19.05
C ASN A 42 -6.47 3.29 -20.56
N THR A 43 -6.38 2.04 -20.99
CA THR A 43 -6.72 1.60 -22.35
C THR A 43 -7.92 0.68 -22.25
N ASN A 44 -8.84 0.79 -23.21
CA ASN A 44 -10.07 -0.01 -23.27
C ASN A 44 -11.00 0.18 -22.04
N SER A 45 -11.96 -0.73 -21.86
CA SER A 45 -13.12 -0.55 -20.97
C SER A 45 -12.86 -1.08 -19.56
N SER A 46 -11.91 -0.48 -18.82
CA SER A 46 -11.75 -0.80 -17.40
C SER A 46 -12.94 -0.29 -16.58
N VAL A 47 -13.33 -1.07 -15.55
CA VAL A 47 -14.40 -0.74 -14.60
C VAL A 47 -13.84 -0.71 -13.18
N LEU A 48 -14.03 0.40 -12.49
CA LEU A 48 -13.51 0.61 -11.14
C LEU A 48 -14.64 0.99 -10.17
N GLU A 49 -14.77 0.26 -9.08
CA GLU A 49 -15.82 0.49 -8.08
C GLU A 49 -15.46 1.52 -7.02
N GLN A 50 -14.16 1.84 -6.87
CA GLN A 50 -13.69 2.93 -6.02
C GLN A 50 -13.02 4.02 -6.86
N SER A 51 -12.70 5.16 -6.23
CA SER A 51 -12.17 6.34 -6.92
C SER A 51 -10.83 6.09 -7.63
N VAL A 52 -10.56 6.92 -8.62
CA VAL A 52 -9.24 7.06 -9.27
C VAL A 52 -8.62 8.36 -8.79
N GLY A 53 -7.42 8.28 -8.24
CA GLY A 53 -6.70 9.41 -7.71
C GLY A 53 -5.32 9.60 -8.35
N LEU A 54 -4.88 10.85 -8.42
CA LEU A 54 -3.56 11.21 -8.91
C LEU A 54 -3.02 12.44 -8.17
N SER A 55 -1.82 12.34 -7.58
CA SER A 55 -1.12 13.49 -6.98
C SER A 55 0.38 13.15 -6.84
N PRO A 56 1.32 14.09 -7.14
CA PRO A 56 1.13 15.46 -7.55
C PRO A 56 0.79 15.65 -9.05
N GLY A 57 0.86 14.58 -9.86
CA GLY A 57 0.50 14.63 -11.27
C GLY A 57 -0.97 14.99 -11.49
N SER A 58 -1.31 15.37 -12.73
CA SER A 58 -2.67 15.78 -13.10
C SER A 58 -3.24 15.05 -14.32
N ALA A 59 -2.42 14.23 -15.00
CA ALA A 59 -2.83 13.56 -16.24
C ALA A 59 -3.46 12.19 -15.95
N ILE A 60 -4.79 12.17 -15.89
CA ILE A 60 -5.61 10.94 -15.89
C ILE A 60 -6.24 10.83 -17.28
N VAL A 61 -5.92 9.78 -18.03
CA VAL A 61 -6.37 9.59 -19.41
C VAL A 61 -7.04 8.23 -19.61
N GLY A 62 -7.93 8.13 -20.60
CA GLY A 62 -8.65 6.89 -20.93
C GLY A 62 -9.92 6.66 -20.09
N PHE A 63 -10.48 7.71 -19.50
CA PHE A 63 -11.77 7.71 -18.82
C PHE A 63 -12.69 8.80 -19.41
N PRO A 64 -13.52 8.49 -20.45
CA PRO A 64 -13.78 7.17 -21.07
C PRO A 64 -12.65 6.68 -22.01
N PRO A 65 -12.61 5.35 -22.40
CA PRO A 65 -13.66 4.35 -22.21
C PRO A 65 -13.69 3.67 -20.84
N GLY A 66 -12.69 3.87 -19.99
CA GLY A 66 -12.74 3.42 -18.60
C GLY A 66 -13.89 4.09 -17.82
N ILE A 67 -14.43 3.39 -16.84
CA ILE A 67 -15.58 3.82 -16.05
C ILE A 67 -15.25 3.72 -14.56
N VAL A 68 -15.53 4.77 -13.82
CA VAL A 68 -15.55 4.78 -12.36
C VAL A 68 -17.01 4.79 -11.91
N LEU A 69 -17.42 3.76 -11.15
CA LEU A 69 -18.83 3.60 -10.75
C LEU A 69 -19.21 4.56 -9.63
N PRO A 70 -20.39 5.22 -9.72
CA PRO A 70 -20.88 6.06 -8.62
C PRO A 70 -21.05 5.28 -7.30
N PRO A 71 -20.84 5.91 -6.14
CA PRO A 71 -20.55 7.33 -5.89
C PRO A 71 -19.08 7.71 -6.01
N SER A 72 -18.20 6.84 -6.48
CA SER A 72 -16.76 7.07 -6.63
C SER A 72 -16.47 8.09 -7.74
N THR A 73 -15.31 8.76 -7.66
CA THR A 73 -14.95 9.90 -8.48
C THR A 73 -13.55 9.76 -9.09
N ILE A 74 -13.26 10.60 -10.09
CA ILE A 74 -11.90 10.77 -10.63
C ILE A 74 -11.39 12.11 -10.12
N GLU A 75 -10.23 12.08 -9.43
CA GLU A 75 -9.66 13.24 -8.77
C GLU A 75 -8.17 13.37 -9.07
N SER A 76 -7.70 14.60 -9.35
CA SER A 76 -6.28 14.83 -9.60
C SER A 76 -5.81 16.15 -9.02
N ALA A 77 -4.56 16.20 -8.58
CA ALA A 77 -3.83 17.39 -8.14
C ALA A 77 -4.62 18.26 -7.14
N ASN A 78 -5.40 17.65 -6.25
CA ASN A 78 -6.18 18.35 -5.23
C ASN A 78 -5.74 17.92 -3.81
N ALA A 79 -6.27 18.59 -2.78
CA ALA A 79 -5.91 18.33 -1.38
C ALA A 79 -6.30 16.92 -0.93
N ILE A 80 -7.38 16.35 -1.48
CA ILE A 80 -7.88 15.01 -1.12
C ILE A 80 -6.90 13.95 -1.63
N THR A 81 -6.48 14.04 -2.90
CA THR A 81 -5.51 13.12 -3.49
C THR A 81 -4.11 13.29 -2.91
N LEU A 82 -3.73 14.52 -2.53
CA LEU A 82 -2.49 14.76 -1.81
C LEU A 82 -2.49 14.04 -0.45
N GLN A 83 -3.58 14.16 0.31
CA GLN A 83 -3.71 13.45 1.59
C GLN A 83 -3.65 11.94 1.40
N ALA A 84 -4.33 11.41 0.38
CA ALA A 84 -4.29 9.98 0.08
C ALA A 84 -2.87 9.47 -0.25
N GLN A 85 -2.04 10.27 -0.95
CA GLN A 85 -0.63 9.95 -1.20
C GLN A 85 0.24 9.99 0.06
N LEU A 86 -0.05 10.90 0.99
CA LEU A 86 0.62 10.93 2.30
C LEU A 86 0.26 9.69 3.12
N ASP A 87 -1.01 9.32 3.15
CA ASP A 87 -1.49 8.13 3.85
C ASP A 87 -0.94 6.84 3.21
N LEU A 88 -0.88 6.76 1.88
CA LEU A 88 -0.21 5.67 1.18
C LEU A 88 1.27 5.58 1.55
N THR A 89 1.94 6.71 1.70
CA THR A 89 3.34 6.74 2.13
C THR A 89 3.50 6.16 3.52
N ASN A 90 2.64 6.51 4.46
CA ASN A 90 2.64 5.97 5.82
C ASN A 90 2.35 4.46 5.81
N ALA A 91 1.35 4.02 5.06
CA ALA A 91 1.00 2.61 4.91
C ALA A 91 2.14 1.78 4.30
N TYR A 92 2.82 2.32 3.29
CA TYR A 92 3.99 1.68 2.68
C TYR A 92 5.13 1.51 3.69
N VAL A 93 5.45 2.58 4.45
CA VAL A 93 6.52 2.55 5.45
C VAL A 93 6.17 1.57 6.58
N ASP A 94 4.92 1.55 7.03
CA ASP A 94 4.45 0.59 8.02
C ASP A 94 4.60 -0.84 7.51
N ALA A 95 4.10 -1.16 6.31
CA ALA A 95 4.21 -2.49 5.73
C ALA A 95 5.67 -2.93 5.53
N ALA A 96 6.55 -2.03 5.06
CA ALA A 96 7.98 -2.31 4.86
C ALA A 96 8.75 -2.52 6.16
N GLY A 97 8.33 -1.85 7.25
CA GLY A 97 8.96 -1.90 8.57
C GLY A 97 8.54 -3.09 9.43
N ARG A 98 7.55 -3.90 9.00
CA ARG A 98 7.12 -5.09 9.76
C ARG A 98 8.20 -6.16 9.78
N GLY A 99 8.40 -6.78 10.94
CA GLY A 99 9.31 -7.92 11.08
C GLY A 99 8.86 -9.09 10.21
N VAL A 100 9.81 -9.75 9.53
CA VAL A 100 9.53 -10.90 8.67
C VAL A 100 9.33 -12.15 9.52
N ASP A 101 8.17 -12.80 9.39
CA ASP A 101 7.88 -14.07 10.05
C ASP A 101 8.37 -15.25 9.21
N PHE A 102 8.23 -15.16 7.89
CA PHE A 102 8.53 -16.23 6.95
C PHE A 102 9.41 -15.77 5.80
N THR A 103 10.60 -16.34 5.69
CA THR A 103 11.50 -16.08 4.54
C THR A 103 11.24 -17.11 3.44
N GLN A 104 10.82 -16.63 2.27
CA GLN A 104 10.60 -17.45 1.09
C GLN A 104 11.91 -17.69 0.34
N THR A 105 12.34 -18.93 0.25
CA THR A 105 13.54 -19.32 -0.51
C THR A 105 13.26 -19.42 -2.00
N ASN A 106 12.02 -19.75 -2.39
CA ASN A 106 11.55 -19.64 -3.75
C ASN A 106 10.83 -18.29 -3.94
N PRO A 107 11.30 -17.42 -4.85
CA PRO A 107 10.66 -16.13 -5.10
C PRO A 107 9.30 -16.26 -5.79
N ASP A 108 8.97 -17.41 -6.38
CA ASP A 108 7.66 -17.68 -6.98
C ASP A 108 6.74 -18.36 -5.94
N LEU A 109 5.60 -17.73 -5.68
CA LEU A 109 4.60 -18.18 -4.70
C LEU A 109 3.63 -19.24 -5.27
N VAL A 110 3.85 -19.73 -6.49
CA VAL A 110 2.96 -20.72 -7.13
C VAL A 110 2.82 -21.98 -6.28
N GLY A 111 1.57 -22.44 -6.13
CA GLY A 111 1.23 -23.68 -5.45
C GLY A 111 1.39 -23.63 -3.93
N GLN A 112 1.68 -22.48 -3.34
CA GLN A 112 1.81 -22.34 -1.90
C GLN A 112 0.44 -22.17 -1.23
N LEU A 113 0.32 -22.71 -0.01
CA LEU A 113 -0.74 -22.46 0.96
C LEU A 113 -0.10 -21.73 2.13
N LEU A 114 -0.45 -20.46 2.30
CA LEU A 114 0.17 -19.58 3.30
C LEU A 114 -0.82 -19.23 4.42
N VAL A 115 -0.31 -19.13 5.63
CA VAL A 115 -1.03 -18.72 6.83
C VAL A 115 -0.78 -17.23 7.12
N PRO A 116 -1.52 -16.59 8.05
CA PRO A 116 -1.29 -15.16 8.39
C PRO A 116 0.14 -14.90 8.83
N GLY A 117 0.71 -13.76 8.38
CA GLY A 117 2.06 -13.36 8.74
C GLY A 117 2.71 -12.43 7.72
N VAL A 118 3.95 -12.08 7.98
CA VAL A 118 4.80 -11.23 7.14
C VAL A 118 5.80 -12.11 6.37
N TYR A 119 5.73 -12.05 5.06
CA TYR A 119 6.52 -12.83 4.13
C TYR A 119 7.51 -11.96 3.38
N ALA A 120 8.76 -12.39 3.25
CA ALA A 120 9.73 -11.78 2.36
C ALA A 120 10.53 -12.84 1.62
N THR A 121 10.99 -12.54 0.41
CA THR A 121 11.98 -13.36 -0.28
C THR A 121 13.35 -13.21 0.37
N THR A 122 14.25 -14.17 0.17
CA THR A 122 15.65 -14.05 0.60
C THR A 122 16.26 -12.76 0.02
N ALA A 123 16.88 -11.96 0.87
CA ALA A 123 17.41 -10.64 0.53
C ALA A 123 16.38 -9.70 -0.16
N LYS A 124 15.09 -9.93 0.09
CA LYS A 124 13.97 -9.19 -0.52
C LYS A 124 14.08 -9.08 -2.06
N ALA A 125 14.50 -10.18 -2.69
CA ALA A 125 14.58 -10.33 -4.15
C ALA A 125 13.20 -10.16 -4.81
N PRO A 126 13.12 -10.07 -6.15
CA PRO A 126 11.84 -9.99 -6.85
C PRO A 126 10.87 -11.07 -6.42
N LEU A 127 9.59 -10.72 -6.32
CA LEU A 127 8.52 -11.64 -5.95
C LEU A 127 7.70 -12.00 -7.20
N GLY A 128 7.42 -13.29 -7.38
CA GLY A 128 6.68 -13.81 -8.52
C GLY A 128 5.43 -14.60 -8.13
N LEU A 129 4.49 -14.68 -9.06
CA LEU A 129 3.34 -15.58 -9.00
C LEU A 129 3.02 -16.12 -10.39
N SER A 130 3.45 -17.35 -10.68
CA SER A 130 3.25 -17.95 -12.00
C SER A 130 2.00 -18.86 -12.12
N GLY A 131 1.20 -19.00 -11.05
CA GLY A 131 0.00 -19.81 -11.03
C GLY A 131 -0.89 -19.48 -9.84
N GLN A 132 -1.37 -20.49 -9.10
CA GLN A 132 -2.24 -20.27 -7.96
C GLN A 132 -1.46 -20.11 -6.65
N LEU A 133 -1.85 -19.12 -5.85
CA LEU A 133 -1.51 -18.94 -4.45
C LEU A 133 -2.79 -19.09 -3.61
N VAL A 134 -2.72 -19.77 -2.47
CA VAL A 134 -3.84 -19.88 -1.52
C VAL A 134 -3.44 -19.23 -0.19
N LEU A 135 -4.28 -18.34 0.31
CA LEU A 135 -4.14 -17.70 1.61
C LEU A 135 -5.20 -18.23 2.57
N ASP A 136 -4.76 -18.88 3.61
CA ASP A 136 -5.63 -19.53 4.62
C ASP A 136 -5.71 -18.64 5.87
N GLY A 137 -6.85 -18.04 6.13
CA GLY A 137 -7.09 -17.20 7.31
C GLY A 137 -7.19 -17.97 8.62
N GLN A 138 -7.11 -19.31 8.57
CA GLN A 138 -7.18 -20.17 9.76
C GLN A 138 -8.44 -19.95 10.64
N GLY A 139 -9.51 -19.45 10.05
CA GLY A 139 -10.76 -19.13 10.74
C GLY A 139 -10.79 -17.73 11.38
N ASP A 140 -9.73 -16.92 11.24
CA ASP A 140 -9.68 -15.56 11.74
C ASP A 140 -10.03 -14.56 10.60
N PRO A 141 -11.16 -13.83 10.70
CA PRO A 141 -11.52 -12.82 9.71
C PRO A 141 -10.60 -11.58 9.74
N ASN A 142 -9.76 -11.44 10.77
CA ASN A 142 -8.76 -10.39 10.89
C ASN A 142 -7.35 -10.86 10.48
N ALA A 143 -7.22 -12.08 9.94
CA ALA A 143 -5.95 -12.62 9.47
C ALA A 143 -5.28 -11.65 8.49
N VAL A 144 -4.01 -11.28 8.75
CA VAL A 144 -3.24 -10.33 7.94
C VAL A 144 -2.10 -11.04 7.23
N PHE A 145 -1.94 -10.73 5.94
CA PHE A 145 -0.86 -11.22 5.10
C PHE A 145 -0.11 -10.02 4.53
N ILE A 146 1.18 -9.94 4.79
CA ILE A 146 2.05 -8.87 4.26
C ILE A 146 3.18 -9.51 3.47
N PHE A 147 3.29 -9.17 2.19
CA PHE A 147 4.38 -9.60 1.32
C PHE A 147 5.33 -8.44 1.09
N GLN A 148 6.61 -8.62 1.42
CA GLN A 148 7.64 -7.59 1.28
C GLN A 148 8.66 -7.98 0.22
N THR A 149 8.94 -7.05 -0.68
CA THR A 149 10.09 -7.12 -1.59
C THR A 149 10.72 -5.73 -1.78
N ASP A 150 12.05 -5.65 -1.81
CA ASP A 150 12.76 -4.41 -2.15
C ASP A 150 12.91 -4.24 -3.68
N SER A 151 12.37 -5.18 -4.45
CA SER A 151 12.43 -5.22 -5.91
C SER A 151 11.02 -5.18 -6.52
N THR A 152 10.77 -5.98 -7.55
CA THR A 152 9.51 -6.01 -8.31
C THR A 152 8.57 -7.12 -7.82
N LEU A 153 7.27 -6.91 -8.04
CA LEU A 153 6.25 -7.95 -8.04
C LEU A 153 5.82 -8.22 -9.48
N ILE A 154 5.89 -9.49 -9.92
CA ILE A 154 5.48 -9.87 -11.28
C ILE A 154 4.58 -11.09 -11.21
N THR A 155 3.35 -10.97 -11.69
CA THR A 155 2.49 -12.14 -11.88
C THR A 155 2.44 -12.56 -13.34
N SER A 156 2.36 -13.86 -13.60
CA SER A 156 2.17 -14.40 -14.94
C SER A 156 0.71 -14.28 -15.38
N SER A 157 0.47 -14.38 -16.69
CA SER A 157 -0.88 -14.42 -17.23
C SER A 157 -1.68 -15.58 -16.65
N GLY A 158 -2.94 -15.33 -16.27
CA GLY A 158 -3.85 -16.32 -15.69
C GLY A 158 -3.50 -16.78 -14.28
N SER A 159 -2.58 -16.11 -13.59
CA SER A 159 -2.30 -16.41 -12.17
C SER A 159 -3.49 -16.04 -11.28
N THR A 160 -3.64 -16.72 -10.15
CA THR A 160 -4.77 -16.53 -9.25
C THR A 160 -4.36 -16.52 -7.80
N ILE A 161 -5.05 -15.72 -6.99
CA ILE A 161 -4.93 -15.75 -5.53
C ILE A 161 -6.30 -16.15 -4.96
N ALA A 162 -6.34 -17.24 -4.19
CA ALA A 162 -7.55 -17.72 -3.55
C ALA A 162 -7.50 -17.47 -2.04
N LEU A 163 -8.60 -17.01 -1.47
CA LEU A 163 -8.78 -16.82 -0.04
C LEU A 163 -9.64 -17.93 0.53
N ILE A 164 -9.23 -18.54 1.65
CA ILE A 164 -10.00 -19.56 2.34
C ILE A 164 -10.02 -19.32 3.84
N ASN A 165 -10.93 -19.98 4.54
CA ASN A 165 -11.02 -20.01 6.00
C ASN A 165 -10.97 -18.63 6.67
N GLY A 166 -11.76 -17.67 6.15
CA GLY A 166 -11.89 -16.34 6.74
C GLY A 166 -10.84 -15.31 6.29
N ALA A 167 -9.87 -15.68 5.43
CA ALA A 167 -8.98 -14.67 4.83
C ALA A 167 -9.77 -13.62 4.06
N SER A 168 -9.34 -12.36 4.14
CA SER A 168 -10.02 -11.21 3.52
C SER A 168 -9.06 -10.41 2.65
N GLU A 169 -9.54 -9.99 1.46
CA GLU A 169 -8.79 -9.11 0.54
C GLU A 169 -8.37 -7.80 1.20
N CYS A 170 -9.09 -7.36 2.23
CA CYS A 170 -8.79 -6.14 2.98
C CYS A 170 -7.50 -6.22 3.77
N ASN A 171 -7.09 -7.42 4.13
CA ASN A 171 -5.95 -7.68 5.01
C ASN A 171 -4.77 -8.34 4.25
N VAL A 172 -4.77 -8.29 2.93
CA VAL A 172 -3.64 -8.73 2.10
C VAL A 172 -2.92 -7.51 1.55
N PHE A 173 -1.62 -7.38 1.83
CA PHE A 173 -0.80 -6.24 1.46
C PHE A 173 0.47 -6.69 0.74
N TRP A 174 0.77 -6.02 -0.39
CA TRP A 174 1.95 -6.27 -1.22
C TRP A 174 2.82 -5.01 -1.19
N GLN A 175 3.81 -4.97 -0.29
CA GLN A 175 4.80 -3.90 -0.25
C GLN A 175 5.86 -4.20 -1.31
N VAL A 176 5.98 -3.32 -2.31
CA VAL A 176 6.84 -3.51 -3.48
C VAL A 176 7.82 -2.35 -3.58
N GLY A 177 9.11 -2.65 -3.40
CA GLY A 177 10.20 -1.65 -3.38
C GLY A 177 10.53 -1.04 -4.74
N SER A 178 9.91 -1.53 -5.82
CA SER A 178 10.01 -0.97 -7.16
C SER A 178 8.63 -0.96 -7.82
N SER A 179 8.48 -1.60 -8.98
CA SER A 179 7.24 -1.66 -9.75
C SER A 179 6.54 -3.01 -9.62
N ALA A 180 5.21 -3.00 -9.78
CA ALA A 180 4.41 -4.21 -9.90
C ALA A 180 3.87 -4.36 -11.33
N THR A 181 3.83 -5.60 -11.83
CA THR A 181 3.19 -5.96 -13.10
C THR A 181 2.28 -7.15 -12.88
N LEU A 182 0.98 -6.97 -13.18
CA LEU A 182 0.00 -8.04 -13.14
C LEU A 182 -0.23 -8.57 -14.56
N GLY A 183 0.07 -9.85 -14.79
CA GLY A 183 -0.07 -10.48 -16.09
C GLY A 183 -1.52 -10.67 -16.53
N SER A 184 -1.76 -10.61 -17.84
CA SER A 184 -3.09 -10.62 -18.45
C SER A 184 -3.99 -11.76 -17.98
N GLY A 185 -5.26 -11.45 -17.72
CA GLY A 185 -6.28 -12.43 -17.32
C GLY A 185 -6.06 -13.03 -15.93
N SER A 186 -5.19 -12.45 -15.11
CA SER A 186 -5.00 -12.89 -13.72
C SER A 186 -6.13 -12.40 -12.80
N VAL A 187 -6.34 -13.12 -11.69
CA VAL A 187 -7.22 -12.72 -10.60
C VAL A 187 -6.34 -12.43 -9.40
N PHE A 188 -6.19 -11.14 -9.12
CA PHE A 188 -5.31 -10.65 -8.06
C PHE A 188 -6.10 -10.20 -6.84
N VAL A 189 -5.57 -10.49 -5.65
CA VAL A 189 -6.22 -10.15 -4.38
C VAL A 189 -5.28 -9.33 -3.50
N GLY A 190 -5.81 -8.26 -2.93
CA GLY A 190 -5.13 -7.43 -1.94
C GLY A 190 -4.71 -6.05 -2.43
N ASN A 191 -3.98 -5.35 -1.57
CA ASN A 191 -3.61 -3.96 -1.75
C ASN A 191 -2.14 -3.87 -2.18
N ILE A 192 -1.87 -3.41 -3.40
CA ILE A 192 -0.50 -3.18 -3.88
C ILE A 192 -0.04 -1.81 -3.43
N LEU A 193 1.04 -1.75 -2.67
CA LEU A 193 1.72 -0.55 -2.22
C LEU A 193 3.07 -0.49 -2.94
N ALA A 194 3.11 0.06 -4.15
CA ALA A 194 4.33 0.09 -4.95
C ALA A 194 5.09 1.40 -4.78
N LEU A 195 6.42 1.32 -4.65
CA LEU A 195 7.27 2.51 -4.56
C LEU A 195 7.25 3.30 -5.88
N THR A 196 7.28 2.59 -7.02
CA THR A 196 7.26 3.23 -8.33
C THR A 196 5.95 2.96 -9.06
N SER A 197 5.94 2.27 -10.16
CA SER A 197 4.78 2.16 -11.03
C SER A 197 4.04 0.82 -10.88
N ILE A 198 2.78 0.81 -11.28
CA ILE A 198 1.97 -0.41 -11.37
C ILE A 198 1.44 -0.54 -12.80
N THR A 199 1.69 -1.68 -13.43
CA THR A 199 1.09 -2.05 -14.70
C THR A 199 0.12 -3.20 -14.49
N VAL A 200 -1.11 -3.01 -14.90
CA VAL A 200 -2.14 -4.03 -14.87
C VAL A 200 -2.47 -4.38 -16.32
N ASP A 201 -1.94 -5.51 -16.77
CA ASP A 201 -2.11 -5.97 -18.16
C ASP A 201 -3.57 -6.27 -18.46
N SER A 202 -3.85 -6.65 -19.70
CA SER A 202 -5.21 -6.79 -20.21
C SER A 202 -6.06 -7.82 -19.44
N SER A 203 -7.29 -7.43 -19.12
CA SER A 203 -8.34 -8.30 -18.56
C SER A 203 -8.02 -8.88 -17.17
N VAL A 204 -7.26 -8.18 -16.36
CA VAL A 204 -7.02 -8.54 -14.97
C VAL A 204 -8.22 -8.14 -14.11
N VAL A 205 -8.60 -9.03 -13.18
CA VAL A 205 -9.55 -8.73 -12.11
C VAL A 205 -8.76 -8.51 -10.82
N VAL A 206 -8.99 -7.37 -10.17
CA VAL A 206 -8.32 -7.00 -8.92
C VAL A 206 -9.37 -6.86 -7.81
N HIS A 207 -9.36 -7.79 -6.86
CA HIS A 207 -10.09 -7.66 -5.60
C HIS A 207 -9.22 -6.92 -4.60
N GLY A 208 -9.17 -5.59 -4.74
CA GLY A 208 -8.22 -4.77 -3.99
C GLY A 208 -7.89 -3.44 -4.63
N ARG A 209 -6.61 -3.02 -4.51
CA ARG A 209 -6.16 -1.68 -4.90
C ARG A 209 -4.79 -1.69 -5.56
N ALA A 210 -4.59 -0.78 -6.50
CA ALA A 210 -3.30 -0.49 -7.13
C ALA A 210 -2.84 0.92 -6.75
N LEU A 211 -1.94 1.01 -5.75
CA LEU A 211 -1.52 2.26 -5.12
C LEU A 211 -0.03 2.49 -5.36
N ALA A 212 0.31 3.42 -6.27
CA ALA A 212 1.67 3.78 -6.66
C ALA A 212 2.11 5.10 -6.00
N ARG A 213 3.21 5.06 -5.19
CA ARG A 213 3.67 6.21 -4.43
C ARG A 213 4.33 7.30 -5.28
N ASN A 214 5.21 6.92 -6.21
CA ASN A 214 6.04 7.86 -6.96
C ASN A 214 5.88 7.73 -8.47
N GLY A 215 5.17 6.69 -8.95
CA GLY A 215 5.08 6.38 -10.37
C GLY A 215 3.68 6.44 -10.95
N ALA A 216 3.55 5.86 -12.13
CA ALA A 216 2.31 5.78 -12.87
C ALA A 216 1.52 4.51 -12.54
N VAL A 217 0.21 4.54 -12.81
CA VAL A 217 -0.60 3.33 -12.92
C VAL A 217 -1.14 3.22 -14.35
N THR A 218 -0.91 2.05 -14.96
CA THR A 218 -1.39 1.74 -16.33
C THR A 218 -2.37 0.59 -16.27
N LEU A 219 -3.52 0.77 -16.92
CA LEU A 219 -4.65 -0.15 -16.96
C LEU A 219 -4.99 -0.51 -18.40
N ASP A 220 -5.50 -1.74 -18.61
CA ASP A 220 -6.01 -2.19 -19.89
C ASP A 220 -7.18 -3.18 -19.70
N ASN A 221 -8.42 -2.71 -19.91
CA ASN A 221 -9.62 -3.54 -19.81
C ASN A 221 -9.73 -4.32 -18.49
N ASN A 222 -9.49 -3.66 -17.36
CA ASN A 222 -9.45 -4.29 -16.06
C ASN A 222 -10.74 -4.11 -15.26
N VAL A 223 -10.94 -4.96 -14.26
CA VAL A 223 -12.01 -4.81 -13.28
C VAL A 223 -11.39 -4.66 -11.89
N PHE A 224 -11.78 -3.61 -11.18
CA PHE A 224 -11.41 -3.39 -9.78
C PHE A 224 -12.68 -3.41 -8.93
N ASP A 225 -12.86 -4.48 -8.19
CA ASP A 225 -13.97 -4.61 -7.25
C ASP A 225 -13.65 -3.87 -5.95
N ARG A 226 -14.69 -3.33 -5.31
CA ARG A 226 -14.56 -2.75 -3.98
C ARG A 226 -14.34 -3.86 -2.97
N PRO A 227 -13.23 -3.86 -2.21
CA PRO A 227 -13.04 -4.83 -1.14
C PRO A 227 -14.15 -4.72 -0.10
N SER A 228 -14.73 -5.87 0.24
CA SER A 228 -15.78 -5.96 1.29
C SER A 228 -15.13 -6.00 2.67
N CYS A 229 -14.63 -4.86 3.13
CA CYS A 229 -13.95 -4.74 4.41
C CYS A 229 -14.96 -4.65 5.55
N ALA A 230 -15.03 -5.66 6.38
CA ALA A 230 -15.72 -5.55 7.67
C ALA A 230 -15.01 -4.46 8.52
N PRO A 231 -15.77 -3.59 9.24
CA PRO A 231 -15.14 -2.67 10.17
C PRO A 231 -14.35 -3.48 11.19
N SER A 232 -13.03 -3.26 11.28
CA SER A 232 -12.19 -3.87 12.30
C SER A 232 -12.70 -3.41 13.65
N THR A 233 -13.47 -4.24 14.33
CA THR A 233 -13.77 -4.04 15.74
C THR A 233 -12.51 -4.39 16.50
N ALA A 234 -11.62 -3.41 16.65
CA ALA A 234 -10.54 -3.52 17.61
C ALA A 234 -11.19 -3.67 18.98
N THR A 235 -11.30 -4.91 19.45
CA THR A 235 -11.66 -5.18 20.84
C THR A 235 -10.48 -4.66 21.66
N VAL A 236 -10.63 -3.43 22.16
CA VAL A 236 -9.73 -2.91 23.19
C VAL A 236 -9.92 -3.85 24.37
N ALA A 237 -8.93 -4.74 24.58
CA ALA A 237 -8.90 -5.55 25.79
C ALA A 237 -8.99 -4.59 26.98
N PRO A 238 -9.91 -4.81 27.95
CA PRO A 238 -10.03 -3.93 29.10
C PRO A 238 -8.68 -3.89 29.81
N ALA A 239 -8.13 -2.68 29.95
CA ALA A 239 -6.91 -2.48 30.70
C ALA A 239 -7.10 -3.07 32.09
N THR A 240 -6.34 -4.12 32.41
CA THR A 240 -6.32 -4.73 33.73
C THR A 240 -5.72 -3.69 34.66
N THR A 241 -6.58 -2.99 35.39
CA THR A 241 -6.16 -2.11 36.48
C THR A 241 -5.60 -3.00 37.59
N THR A 242 -4.29 -3.12 37.63
CA THR A 242 -3.60 -3.76 38.76
C THR A 242 -3.75 -2.83 39.94
N THR A 243 -4.75 -3.11 40.77
CA THR A 243 -4.90 -2.47 42.08
C THR A 243 -3.75 -2.96 42.96
N VAL A 244 -2.74 -2.11 43.13
CA VAL A 244 -1.69 -2.35 44.12
C VAL A 244 -2.35 -2.21 45.49
N ALA A 245 -2.52 -3.31 46.18
CA ALA A 245 -2.99 -3.32 47.58
C ALA A 245 -1.92 -2.62 48.44
N GLY A 246 -2.20 -1.39 48.84
CA GLY A 246 -1.38 -0.67 49.80
C GLY A 246 -1.47 -1.31 51.17
N ALA A 247 -0.31 -1.52 51.79
CA ALA A 247 -0.17 -2.02 53.15
C ALA A 247 -0.84 -1.07 54.16
N PRO A 248 -1.40 -1.56 55.28
CA PRO A 248 -2.03 -0.73 56.30
C PRO A 248 -0.94 -0.08 57.17
N THR A 249 -0.83 1.23 57.10
CA THR A 249 -0.08 2.01 58.09
C THR A 249 -1.04 2.56 59.15
N THR A 250 -1.00 1.97 60.33
CA THR A 250 -1.64 2.47 61.54
C THR A 250 -0.90 3.73 62.01
N ALA A 251 -1.59 4.87 62.05
CA ALA A 251 -1.22 6.01 62.87
C ALA A 251 -2.47 6.71 63.36
N ALA A 252 -2.72 6.64 64.66
CA ALA A 252 -3.72 7.39 65.39
C ALA A 252 -3.33 8.85 65.48
N GLY A 253 -4.21 9.77 65.14
CA GLY A 253 -4.06 11.21 65.30
C GLY A 253 -5.41 11.88 65.41
N THR A 254 -5.60 12.51 66.54
CA THR A 254 -6.77 13.22 67.09
C THR A 254 -7.48 14.20 66.11
N PRO A 255 -8.79 14.39 66.21
CA PRO A 255 -9.54 15.32 65.37
C PRO A 255 -9.40 16.75 65.90
N THR A 256 -8.97 17.67 65.07
CA THR A 256 -9.13 19.10 65.31
C THR A 256 -10.18 19.65 64.36
N THR A 257 -11.29 20.08 64.94
CA THR A 257 -12.37 20.86 64.31
C THR A 257 -11.84 22.20 63.85
N ILE A 258 -12.01 22.53 62.58
CA ILE A 258 -11.95 23.90 62.09
C ILE A 258 -13.14 24.19 61.20
N ASP A 259 -13.74 25.30 61.52
CA ASP A 259 -14.99 25.89 61.12
C ASP A 259 -15.10 26.23 59.64
N ALA A 260 -16.31 26.10 59.08
CA ALA A 260 -16.65 26.45 57.70
C ALA A 260 -16.85 27.97 57.59
N SER A 261 -16.12 28.60 56.66
CA SER A 261 -16.54 29.90 56.12
C SER A 261 -16.37 29.87 54.59
N ALA A 262 -17.50 29.84 53.93
CA ALA A 262 -17.63 30.01 52.50
C ALA A 262 -17.25 31.43 52.07
N THR A 263 -16.36 31.57 51.13
CA THR A 263 -16.18 32.80 50.35
C THR A 263 -16.16 32.50 48.87
N THR A 264 -17.28 32.85 48.26
CA THR A 264 -17.47 32.86 46.79
C THR A 264 -16.62 34.01 46.24
N SER A 265 -15.61 33.71 45.46
CA SER A 265 -14.88 34.71 44.69
C SER A 265 -15.12 34.46 43.21
N THR A 266 -15.98 35.29 42.65
CA THR A 266 -16.16 35.47 41.20
C THR A 266 -15.06 36.38 40.67
N LEU A 267 -14.14 35.87 39.81
CA LEU A 267 -13.27 36.71 39.04
C LEU A 267 -13.78 36.86 37.62
N PRO A 268 -13.73 38.08 37.06
CA PRO A 268 -14.17 38.36 35.69
C PRO A 268 -13.11 37.85 34.71
N VAL A 269 -13.58 37.22 33.62
CA VAL A 269 -12.77 36.86 32.44
C VAL A 269 -12.53 38.12 31.63
N ASP A 270 -11.28 38.58 31.63
CA ASP A 270 -10.85 39.67 30.77
C ASP A 270 -10.37 39.06 29.44
N VAL A 271 -11.14 39.33 28.37
CA VAL A 271 -10.80 38.94 27.02
C VAL A 271 -9.93 40.02 26.39
N THR A 272 -8.62 39.95 26.59
CA THR A 272 -7.67 40.77 25.82
C THR A 272 -7.36 40.10 24.50
N SER A 273 -7.90 40.68 23.44
CA SER A 273 -7.57 40.40 22.05
C SER A 273 -6.08 40.68 21.79
N SER A 274 -5.28 39.64 21.62
CA SER A 274 -3.91 39.77 21.10
C SER A 274 -3.92 39.74 19.60
N ALA A 275 -3.62 40.90 19.02
CA ALA A 275 -3.40 41.07 17.59
C ALA A 275 -2.20 40.21 17.14
N VAL A 276 -2.45 39.29 16.22
CA VAL A 276 -1.42 38.51 15.52
C VAL A 276 -0.78 39.45 14.48
N ALA A 277 0.46 39.82 14.70
CA ALA A 277 1.27 40.49 13.69
C ALA A 277 1.60 39.50 12.57
N THR A 278 1.04 39.72 11.40
CA THR A 278 1.41 39.07 10.16
C THR A 278 2.80 39.57 9.73
N VAL A 279 3.81 38.72 9.95
CA VAL A 279 5.12 38.91 9.30
C VAL A 279 5.01 38.30 7.91
N ALA A 280 4.91 39.14 6.90
CA ALA A 280 5.04 38.74 5.51
C ALA A 280 6.50 38.40 5.23
N SER A 281 6.82 37.10 5.20
CA SER A 281 8.09 36.61 4.68
C SER A 281 7.97 36.45 3.17
N THR A 282 8.61 37.32 2.43
CA THR A 282 8.86 37.15 0.99
C THR A 282 9.78 35.95 0.79
N PRO A 283 9.45 35.00 -0.12
CA PRO A 283 10.36 33.90 -0.44
C PRO A 283 11.61 34.43 -1.15
N PRO A 284 12.81 33.87 -0.90
CA PRO A 284 14.01 34.27 -1.64
C PRO A 284 13.86 33.87 -3.11
N THR A 285 14.13 34.80 -3.99
CA THR A 285 14.32 34.57 -5.41
C THR A 285 15.50 33.63 -5.64
N PRO A 286 15.36 32.56 -6.44
CA PRO A 286 16.50 31.72 -6.80
C PRO A 286 17.45 32.51 -7.71
N ASP A 287 18.69 32.65 -7.26
CA ASP A 287 19.79 33.21 -8.03
C ASP A 287 20.25 32.16 -9.06
N PHE A 288 19.91 32.40 -10.33
CA PHE A 288 20.39 31.55 -11.42
C PHE A 288 21.78 32.03 -11.82
N THR A 289 22.81 31.37 -11.27
CA THR A 289 24.18 31.55 -11.80
C THR A 289 24.26 30.85 -13.15
N VAL A 290 24.31 31.67 -14.20
CA VAL A 290 24.59 31.20 -15.56
C VAL A 290 26.06 30.76 -15.61
N ILE A 291 26.32 29.44 -15.64
CA ILE A 291 27.65 28.91 -15.89
C ILE A 291 27.89 28.97 -17.40
N THR A 292 28.67 29.97 -17.84
CA THR A 292 29.20 30.00 -19.20
C THR A 292 30.34 29.01 -19.33
N LEU A 293 30.13 27.98 -20.18
CA LEU A 293 31.20 27.07 -20.58
C LEU A 293 32.19 27.77 -21.51
N PRO A 294 33.51 27.56 -21.37
CA PRO A 294 34.50 28.13 -22.27
C PRO A 294 34.37 27.54 -23.68
N SER A 295 34.26 28.39 -24.67
CA SER A 295 34.28 28.02 -26.06
C SER A 295 35.71 27.63 -26.45
N THR A 296 35.97 26.36 -26.76
CA THR A 296 37.18 25.95 -27.43
C THR A 296 36.93 25.89 -28.95
N GLY A 297 37.65 26.76 -29.63
CA GLY A 297 38.17 26.81 -30.97
C GLY A 297 37.47 26.01 -32.08
N GLN A 298 36.97 26.78 -33.06
CA GLN A 298 36.64 26.29 -34.39
C GLN A 298 37.90 25.95 -35.20
N PRO A 299 37.78 25.03 -36.16
CA PRO A 299 38.28 25.31 -37.50
C PRO A 299 37.16 25.29 -38.55
N THR A 300 37.37 26.20 -39.50
CA THR A 300 36.56 26.55 -40.63
C THR A 300 36.39 25.48 -41.68
N ASN A 301 35.27 25.61 -42.45
CA ASN A 301 34.91 25.15 -43.79
C ASN A 301 34.08 23.90 -43.94
N SER A 302 32.85 23.99 -44.33
CA SER A 302 32.36 24.11 -45.70
C SER A 302 30.83 23.96 -45.74
N THR A 303 30.23 24.75 -46.58
CA THR A 303 28.87 24.79 -47.10
C THR A 303 28.21 23.42 -47.33
N SER A 304 26.99 23.20 -46.80
CA SER A 304 25.88 22.59 -47.54
C SER A 304 24.56 22.71 -46.75
N ALA A 305 23.61 23.38 -47.35
CA ALA A 305 22.22 23.39 -46.96
C ALA A 305 21.56 22.05 -47.23
N PHE A 306 20.81 21.50 -46.27
CA PHE A 306 19.73 20.58 -46.59
C PHE A 306 18.61 20.69 -45.54
N ALA A 307 17.41 20.83 -46.06
CA ALA A 307 16.13 20.95 -45.43
C ALA A 307 15.66 19.62 -44.80
N GLY A 308 14.82 19.76 -43.78
CA GLY A 308 13.68 18.90 -43.43
C GLY A 308 13.91 17.38 -43.43
N GLY A 309 13.88 16.80 -42.24
CA GLY A 309 13.79 15.34 -42.07
C GLY A 309 12.83 14.96 -40.94
N VAL A 310 11.64 14.61 -41.36
CA VAL A 310 10.64 13.93 -40.52
C VAL A 310 11.15 12.52 -40.22
N PHE A 311 11.33 12.14 -38.95
CA PHE A 311 11.63 10.76 -38.57
C PHE A 311 10.32 9.96 -38.44
N LEU A 312 10.04 9.13 -39.44
CA LEU A 312 9.09 8.02 -39.39
C LEU A 312 9.82 6.80 -38.78
N VAL A 313 9.30 6.28 -37.68
CA VAL A 313 9.75 5.00 -37.12
C VAL A 313 9.11 3.89 -37.93
N GLY A 314 9.92 3.14 -38.67
CA GLY A 314 9.50 2.01 -39.49
C GLY A 314 9.23 0.77 -38.65
N ALA A 315 8.04 0.20 -38.83
CA ALA A 315 7.68 -1.14 -38.36
C ALA A 315 8.39 -2.21 -39.23
N ALA A 316 9.17 -3.10 -38.60
CA ALA A 316 9.73 -4.28 -39.27
C ALA A 316 8.67 -5.39 -39.29
N ALA A 317 8.10 -5.66 -40.45
CA ALA A 317 7.24 -6.82 -40.68
C ALA A 317 8.12 -8.06 -40.98
N LEU A 318 8.03 -9.08 -40.12
CA LEU A 318 8.69 -10.37 -40.32
C LEU A 318 7.76 -11.26 -41.16
N MET A 319 8.08 -11.46 -42.46
CA MET A 319 7.40 -12.45 -43.32
C MET A 319 7.95 -13.85 -43.00
N VAL A 320 7.10 -14.71 -42.46
CA VAL A 320 7.37 -16.16 -42.41
C VAL A 320 6.86 -16.82 -43.69
N ALA A 321 7.76 -17.26 -44.53
CA ALA A 321 7.46 -18.04 -45.75
C ALA A 321 7.00 -19.45 -45.38
N ARG A 322 5.77 -19.77 -45.66
CA ARG A 322 5.19 -21.13 -45.61
C ARG A 322 5.65 -21.94 -46.79
N ARG A 323 6.60 -22.83 -46.60
CA ARG A 323 7.01 -23.84 -47.59
C ARG A 323 6.03 -25.02 -47.53
N ARG A 324 5.12 -25.11 -48.52
CA ARG A 324 4.37 -26.33 -48.78
C ARG A 324 5.32 -27.39 -49.36
N ARG A 325 5.48 -28.52 -48.69
CA ARG A 325 5.93 -29.77 -49.34
C ARG A 325 4.69 -30.54 -49.78
N ARG A 326 4.58 -30.74 -51.09
CA ARG A 326 3.83 -31.84 -51.71
C ARG A 326 4.82 -33.01 -51.80
N SER A 327 4.37 -34.17 -51.40
CA SER A 327 4.95 -35.44 -51.80
C SER A 327 3.82 -36.45 -51.96
N ALA A 328 3.92 -37.20 -52.97
CA ALA A 328 3.15 -38.21 -53.57
C ALA A 328 2.70 -39.33 -52.62
#